data_879a05380a94a97804ee6d6a4748baf4
#
_entry.id   879a05380a94a97804ee6d6a4748baf4
#
_cell.length_a   1.000
_cell.length_b   1.000
_cell.length_c   1.000
_cell.angle_alpha   90.00
_cell.angle_beta   90.00
_cell.angle_gamma   90.00
#
_symmetry.space_group_name_H-M   'P 1'
#
loop_
_entity.id
_entity.type
_entity.pdbx_description
1 polymer ?
#
loop_
_entity_poly.entity_id
_entity_poly.type
_entity_poly.pdbx_seq_one_letter_code
_entity_poly.pdbx_strand_id
1 'polypeptide(L)'
;MNYVNDFNKLINFINQFPDNFAEKLDKCYHIATKVCPYNSNWYMFSYSQFESDFTNPVVRGSRGTVLEIINGKVTRPICLPFYKFNNLGQEGCDEVNWDNAEVQLKVDGNLIKVVNIDGKIYVFTNGAWAVQEVYPTGLAGEEPETDGCKTYWDFVNYCFEKENFDSLSIPENTTLMFELVGPKTRVIIHYPETKLWFLGARDNLTMKEYDRVAFKKENNIPFDIPPTFNINNVEDLEKELSTWEGDREGVVICDKDFRRIKVKTDAYKQLKFIKGEGNFSEKAILDSILEGTDDDAVAAFPVLKDKINEIKNKVINRLNSKLEMWKTCQEKQNELVSTVDER
;
A
#
# COMPACT_ATOMS: atom_id res chain seq x y z
N MET A 1 17.30 6.37 4.45
CA MET A 1 17.14 6.37 2.97
C MET A 1 16.75 7.76 2.47
N ASN A 2 17.10 8.14 1.24
CA ASN A 2 16.66 9.43 0.67
C ASN A 2 15.45 9.18 -0.24
N TYR A 3 14.30 9.31 0.29
CA TYR A 3 13.03 8.97 -0.36
C TYR A 3 12.66 9.88 -1.54
N VAL A 4 13.01 11.14 -1.49
CA VAL A 4 12.87 12.05 -2.64
C VAL A 4 13.67 11.52 -3.84
N ASN A 5 14.83 10.90 -3.57
CA ASN A 5 15.65 10.29 -4.61
C ASN A 5 14.95 9.08 -5.27
N ASP A 6 14.22 8.28 -4.52
CA ASP A 6 13.54 7.09 -5.06
C ASP A 6 12.42 7.49 -6.05
N PHE A 7 11.61 8.50 -5.72
CA PHE A 7 10.63 9.05 -6.66
C PHE A 7 11.31 9.64 -7.89
N ASN A 8 12.40 10.40 -7.71
CA ASN A 8 13.14 10.97 -8.83
C ASN A 8 13.74 9.90 -9.74
N LYS A 9 14.18 8.74 -9.18
CA LYS A 9 14.67 7.63 -10.00
C LYS A 9 13.57 7.01 -10.86
N LEU A 10 12.35 6.84 -10.30
CA LEU A 10 11.20 6.38 -11.09
C LEU A 10 10.85 7.40 -12.20
N ILE A 11 10.75 8.69 -11.86
CA ILE A 11 10.44 9.75 -12.83
C ILE A 11 11.49 9.83 -13.93
N ASN A 12 12.77 9.79 -13.57
CA ASN A 12 13.86 9.84 -14.55
C ASN A 12 13.85 8.62 -15.48
N PHE A 13 13.55 7.43 -14.94
CA PHE A 13 13.42 6.23 -15.75
C PHE A 13 12.29 6.37 -16.78
N ILE A 14 11.11 6.83 -16.36
CA ILE A 14 9.98 7.07 -17.26
C ILE A 14 10.38 8.08 -18.36
N ASN A 15 10.98 9.20 -17.97
CA ASN A 15 11.40 10.24 -18.90
C ASN A 15 12.49 9.80 -19.88
N GLN A 16 13.28 8.78 -19.51
CA GLN A 16 14.30 8.20 -20.40
C GLN A 16 13.68 7.33 -21.51
N PHE A 17 12.51 6.74 -21.27
CA PHE A 17 11.86 5.80 -22.16
C PHE A 17 10.42 6.22 -22.51
N PRO A 18 10.21 7.42 -23.11
CA PRO A 18 8.88 8.02 -23.29
C PRO A 18 7.89 7.16 -24.08
N ASP A 19 8.38 6.39 -25.07
CA ASP A 19 7.52 5.61 -25.97
C ASP A 19 7.14 4.23 -25.40
N ASN A 20 7.92 3.71 -24.42
CA ASN A 20 7.76 2.34 -23.94
C ASN A 20 8.11 2.16 -22.44
N PHE A 21 7.96 3.24 -21.64
CA PHE A 21 8.29 3.19 -20.20
C PHE A 21 7.55 2.08 -19.44
N ALA A 22 6.27 1.85 -19.77
CA ALA A 22 5.45 0.84 -19.09
C ALA A 22 5.99 -0.58 -19.32
N GLU A 23 6.31 -0.91 -20.57
CA GLU A 23 6.92 -2.20 -20.94
C GLU A 23 8.29 -2.39 -20.27
N LYS A 24 9.10 -1.33 -20.24
CA LYS A 24 10.43 -1.40 -19.62
C LYS A 24 10.36 -1.49 -18.10
N LEU A 25 9.43 -0.80 -17.45
CA LEU A 25 9.20 -0.92 -16.01
C LEU A 25 8.80 -2.34 -15.63
N ASP A 26 7.91 -2.96 -16.39
CA ASP A 26 7.51 -4.35 -16.19
C ASP A 26 8.69 -5.30 -16.40
N LYS A 27 9.36 -5.24 -17.55
CA LYS A 27 10.46 -6.16 -17.89
C LYS A 27 11.68 -6.03 -16.98
N CYS A 28 12.04 -4.79 -16.57
CA CYS A 28 13.28 -4.57 -15.82
C CYS A 28 13.09 -4.64 -14.31
N TYR A 29 11.88 -4.31 -13.81
CA TYR A 29 11.64 -4.12 -12.38
C TYR A 29 10.37 -4.79 -11.86
N HIS A 30 9.59 -5.46 -12.72
CA HIS A 30 8.30 -6.05 -12.39
C HIS A 30 7.33 -5.04 -11.75
N ILE A 31 7.28 -3.84 -12.36
CA ILE A 31 6.40 -2.76 -11.96
C ILE A 31 5.22 -2.70 -12.92
N ALA A 32 4.03 -3.01 -12.42
CA ALA A 32 2.78 -2.86 -13.16
C ALA A 32 2.43 -1.38 -13.32
N THR A 33 1.98 -1.02 -14.52
CA THR A 33 1.49 0.32 -14.87
C THR A 33 0.00 0.26 -15.17
N LYS A 34 -0.80 1.06 -14.45
CA LYS A 34 -2.26 1.11 -14.63
C LYS A 34 -2.68 2.53 -15.00
N VAL A 35 -3.42 2.66 -16.11
CA VAL A 35 -4.02 3.94 -16.52
C VAL A 35 -5.22 4.26 -15.64
N CYS A 36 -5.37 5.53 -15.24
CA CYS A 36 -6.49 5.98 -14.46
C CYS A 36 -7.78 6.00 -15.27
N PRO A 37 -8.89 5.45 -14.76
CA PRO A 37 -10.17 5.49 -15.46
C PRO A 37 -10.76 6.91 -15.57
N TYR A 38 -10.31 7.85 -14.75
CA TYR A 38 -10.79 9.24 -14.75
C TYR A 38 -9.99 10.19 -15.63
N ASN A 39 -8.73 9.83 -15.93
CA ASN A 39 -7.83 10.66 -16.73
C ASN A 39 -6.77 9.77 -17.41
N SER A 40 -6.81 9.67 -18.74
CA SER A 40 -5.91 8.82 -19.51
C SER A 40 -4.43 9.22 -19.42
N ASN A 41 -4.12 10.41 -18.91
CA ASN A 41 -2.75 10.86 -18.69
C ASN A 41 -2.21 10.48 -17.29
N TRP A 42 -3.03 9.91 -16.42
CA TRP A 42 -2.61 9.50 -15.07
C TRP A 42 -2.32 8.03 -15.02
N TYR A 43 -1.14 7.71 -14.49
CA TYR A 43 -0.63 6.34 -14.41
C TYR A 43 -0.28 6.01 -12.97
N MET A 44 -0.80 4.89 -12.47
CA MET A 44 -0.41 4.32 -11.18
C MET A 44 0.65 3.25 -11.39
N PHE A 45 1.68 3.28 -10.56
CA PHE A 45 2.80 2.34 -10.57
C PHE A 45 2.78 1.49 -9.32
N SER A 46 2.79 0.17 -9.50
CA SER A 46 2.78 -0.79 -8.39
C SER A 46 3.78 -1.91 -8.66
N TYR A 47 4.68 -2.14 -7.73
CA TYR A 47 5.65 -3.23 -7.82
C TYR A 47 4.99 -4.60 -7.62
N SER A 48 5.64 -5.67 -8.12
CA SER A 48 5.30 -7.05 -7.80
C SER A 48 5.85 -7.43 -6.42
N GLN A 49 5.00 -7.99 -5.56
CA GLN A 49 5.45 -8.50 -4.25
C GLN A 49 6.36 -9.74 -4.39
N PHE A 50 6.30 -10.42 -5.53
CA PHE A 50 7.02 -11.68 -5.77
C PHE A 50 8.35 -11.48 -6.49
N GLU A 51 8.41 -10.51 -7.42
CA GLU A 51 9.47 -10.46 -8.42
C GLU A 51 10.32 -9.19 -8.32
N SER A 52 9.77 -8.12 -7.71
CA SER A 52 10.49 -6.86 -7.64
C SER A 52 11.60 -6.86 -6.59
N ASP A 53 12.74 -6.31 -6.97
CA ASP A 53 13.87 -6.07 -6.06
C ASP A 53 13.66 -4.79 -5.25
N PHE A 54 13.33 -4.94 -3.96
CA PHE A 54 13.09 -3.81 -3.07
C PHE A 54 14.35 -3.03 -2.66
N THR A 55 15.54 -3.48 -3.04
CA THR A 55 16.77 -2.70 -2.90
C THR A 55 16.87 -1.62 -3.97
N ASN A 56 16.15 -1.80 -5.10
CA ASN A 56 16.17 -0.87 -6.21
C ASN A 56 15.31 0.38 -5.94
N PRO A 57 15.86 1.61 -6.09
CA PRO A 57 15.14 2.84 -5.82
C PRO A 57 13.94 3.08 -6.77
N VAL A 58 13.98 2.61 -8.02
CA VAL A 58 12.85 2.69 -8.96
C VAL A 58 11.65 1.89 -8.45
N VAL A 59 11.92 0.70 -7.91
CA VAL A 59 10.91 -0.16 -7.28
C VAL A 59 10.33 0.52 -6.04
N ARG A 60 11.18 1.03 -5.16
CA ARG A 60 10.71 1.71 -3.94
C ARG A 60 9.85 2.93 -4.25
N GLY A 61 10.16 3.68 -5.32
CA GLY A 61 9.37 4.83 -5.76
C GLY A 61 8.01 4.47 -6.38
N SER A 62 7.73 3.19 -6.64
CA SER A 62 6.53 2.74 -7.38
C SER A 62 5.40 2.19 -6.50
N ARG A 63 5.42 2.36 -5.18
CA ARG A 63 4.41 1.82 -4.25
C ARG A 63 3.05 2.52 -4.35
N GLY A 64 2.34 2.35 -5.45
CA GLY A 64 1.06 3.03 -5.68
C GLY A 64 1.21 4.52 -5.97
N THR A 65 2.36 4.95 -6.43
CA THR A 65 2.64 6.31 -6.91
C THR A 65 1.80 6.59 -8.15
N VAL A 66 1.17 7.77 -8.22
CA VAL A 66 0.42 8.21 -9.39
C VAL A 66 1.10 9.44 -10.00
N LEU A 67 1.41 9.37 -11.28
CA LEU A 67 2.05 10.44 -12.04
C LEU A 67 1.20 10.83 -13.24
N GLU A 68 1.20 12.10 -13.58
CA GLU A 68 0.69 12.60 -14.87
C GLU A 68 1.79 12.51 -15.92
N ILE A 69 1.47 11.87 -17.03
CA ILE A 69 2.41 11.64 -18.14
C ILE A 69 1.75 12.11 -19.43
N ILE A 70 2.36 13.10 -20.08
CA ILE A 70 1.91 13.65 -21.35
C ILE A 70 3.02 13.44 -22.38
N ASN A 71 2.69 12.83 -23.51
CA ASN A 71 3.66 12.50 -24.56
C ASN A 71 4.89 11.73 -24.03
N GLY A 72 4.65 10.77 -23.11
CA GLY A 72 5.70 9.94 -22.53
C GLY A 72 6.60 10.65 -21.52
N LYS A 73 6.29 11.87 -21.12
CA LYS A 73 7.05 12.64 -20.12
C LYS A 73 6.21 12.90 -18.89
N VAL A 74 6.81 12.72 -17.72
CA VAL A 74 6.19 13.06 -16.46
C VAL A 74 6.09 14.58 -16.35
N THR A 75 4.88 15.09 -16.20
CA THR A 75 4.58 16.52 -16.06
C THR A 75 4.45 16.92 -14.59
N ARG A 76 3.79 16.10 -13.80
CA ARG A 76 3.68 16.30 -12.34
C ARG A 76 3.35 15.00 -11.60
N PRO A 77 3.73 14.87 -10.32
CA PRO A 77 3.17 13.88 -9.43
C PRO A 77 1.71 14.22 -9.08
N ILE A 78 0.84 13.22 -9.08
CA ILE A 78 -0.57 13.34 -8.69
C ILE A 78 -0.79 12.84 -7.26
N CYS A 79 -0.18 11.70 -6.92
CA CYS A 79 -0.32 11.09 -5.61
C CYS A 79 0.97 10.37 -5.21
N LEU A 80 1.57 10.79 -4.10
CA LEU A 80 2.80 10.22 -3.55
C LEU A 80 2.55 9.59 -2.17
N PRO A 81 2.55 8.26 -2.06
CA PRO A 81 2.28 7.56 -0.80
C PRO A 81 3.48 7.52 0.15
N PHE A 82 3.30 6.87 1.31
CA PHE A 82 4.42 6.37 2.09
C PHE A 82 5.24 5.35 1.32
N TYR A 83 6.53 5.30 1.63
CA TYR A 83 7.40 4.21 1.17
C TYR A 83 7.07 2.90 1.86
N LYS A 84 7.57 1.80 1.27
CA LYS A 84 7.65 0.56 2.01
C LYS A 84 8.69 0.73 3.12
N PHE A 85 8.27 0.63 4.36
CA PHE A 85 9.15 0.55 5.52
C PHE A 85 9.11 -0.88 6.07
N ASN A 86 10.29 -1.35 6.51
CA ASN A 86 10.53 -2.75 6.88
C ASN A 86 10.32 -2.98 8.38
N ASN A 87 10.25 -4.24 8.78
CA ASN A 87 10.23 -4.60 10.19
C ASN A 87 11.60 -4.28 10.83
N LEU A 88 11.58 -3.99 12.13
CA LEU A 88 12.81 -3.88 12.92
C LEU A 88 13.65 -5.16 12.77
N GLY A 89 14.95 -4.99 12.46
CA GLY A 89 15.89 -6.09 12.25
C GLY A 89 15.77 -6.80 10.89
N GLN A 90 14.82 -6.42 10.04
CA GLN A 90 14.73 -6.92 8.67
C GLN A 90 15.81 -6.27 7.80
N GLU A 91 16.37 -7.03 6.84
CA GLU A 91 17.31 -6.48 5.87
C GLU A 91 16.72 -5.27 5.14
N GLY A 92 17.49 -4.17 5.07
CA GLY A 92 17.06 -2.91 4.45
C GLY A 92 16.05 -2.11 5.30
N CYS A 93 15.88 -2.40 6.60
CA CYS A 93 15.14 -1.51 7.48
C CYS A 93 15.91 -0.20 7.69
N ASP A 94 15.18 0.88 7.95
CA ASP A 94 15.77 2.16 8.28
C ASP A 94 16.42 2.13 9.68
N GLU A 95 17.50 2.87 9.84
CA GLU A 95 18.06 3.19 11.15
C GLU A 95 17.37 4.46 11.67
N VAL A 96 16.39 4.29 12.55
CA VAL A 96 15.67 5.41 13.17
C VAL A 96 16.48 6.01 14.32
N ASN A 97 16.44 7.33 14.44
CA ASN A 97 17.01 8.01 15.59
C ASN A 97 16.01 8.05 16.73
N TRP A 98 16.20 7.21 17.73
CA TRP A 98 15.32 7.06 18.90
C TRP A 98 15.20 8.33 19.74
N ASP A 99 16.20 9.19 19.76
CA ASP A 99 16.17 10.45 20.54
C ASP A 99 15.10 11.43 20.06
N ASN A 100 14.64 11.26 18.83
CA ASN A 100 13.62 12.14 18.22
C ASN A 100 12.53 11.38 17.48
N ALA A 101 12.43 10.08 17.70
CA ALA A 101 11.42 9.24 17.09
C ALA A 101 10.11 9.28 17.86
N GLU A 102 9.01 9.17 17.14
CA GLU A 102 7.67 8.95 17.67
C GLU A 102 7.30 7.49 17.48
N VAL A 103 6.88 6.83 18.54
CA VAL A 103 6.33 5.48 18.52
C VAL A 103 4.81 5.58 18.52
N GLN A 104 4.17 5.14 17.44
CA GLN A 104 2.73 5.24 17.26
C GLN A 104 2.07 3.88 17.04
N LEU A 105 0.81 3.74 17.44
CA LEU A 105 0.03 2.56 17.15
C LEU A 105 0.03 2.29 15.64
N LYS A 106 0.37 1.07 15.25
CA LYS A 106 0.11 0.61 13.89
C LYS A 106 -1.34 0.16 13.79
N VAL A 107 -2.16 1.02 13.21
CA VAL A 107 -3.57 0.73 12.94
C VAL A 107 -3.65 -0.36 11.87
N ASP A 108 -4.51 -1.35 12.09
CA ASP A 108 -4.72 -2.50 11.20
C ASP A 108 -5.89 -2.26 10.25
N GLY A 109 -5.63 -1.73 9.09
CA GLY A 109 -6.66 -1.38 8.12
C GLY A 109 -6.14 -1.34 6.69
N ASN A 110 -6.71 -0.46 5.89
CA ASN A 110 -6.34 -0.26 4.50
C ASN A 110 -5.81 1.15 4.28
N LEU A 111 -4.60 1.26 3.74
CA LEU A 111 -4.02 2.54 3.40
C LEU A 111 -4.80 3.22 2.28
N ILE A 112 -5.36 4.37 2.59
CA ILE A 112 -6.09 5.24 1.67
C ILE A 112 -5.29 6.51 1.43
N LYS A 113 -5.25 6.95 0.18
CA LYS A 113 -4.64 8.20 -0.24
C LYS A 113 -5.70 9.10 -0.84
N VAL A 114 -5.74 10.34 -0.41
CA VAL A 114 -6.70 11.35 -0.89
C VAL A 114 -5.93 12.55 -1.41
N VAL A 115 -6.31 13.03 -2.59
CA VAL A 115 -5.72 14.22 -3.21
C VAL A 115 -6.80 15.13 -3.75
N ASN A 116 -6.54 16.43 -3.68
CA ASN A 116 -7.32 17.46 -4.37
C ASN A 116 -6.54 17.88 -5.63
N ILE A 117 -7.12 17.68 -6.81
CA ILE A 117 -6.54 18.08 -8.08
C ILE A 117 -7.57 18.89 -8.85
N ASP A 118 -7.25 20.16 -9.09
CA ASP A 118 -8.09 21.10 -9.83
C ASP A 118 -9.52 21.17 -9.26
N GLY A 119 -9.64 21.22 -7.91
CA GLY A 119 -10.90 21.28 -7.18
C GLY A 119 -11.73 20.00 -7.19
N LYS A 120 -11.13 18.85 -7.52
CA LYS A 120 -11.76 17.53 -7.48
C LYS A 120 -10.98 16.59 -6.56
N ILE A 121 -11.73 15.81 -5.79
CA ILE A 121 -11.17 14.83 -4.86
C ILE A 121 -11.03 13.48 -5.56
N TYR A 122 -9.85 12.89 -5.41
CA TYR A 122 -9.55 11.55 -5.89
C TYR A 122 -9.03 10.70 -4.74
N VAL A 123 -9.46 9.44 -4.73
CA VAL A 123 -9.10 8.47 -3.69
C VAL A 123 -8.40 7.27 -4.33
N PHE A 124 -7.32 6.82 -3.71
CA PHE A 124 -6.50 5.71 -4.19
C PHE A 124 -6.12 4.77 -3.05
N THR A 125 -5.92 3.50 -3.38
CA THR A 125 -5.14 2.56 -2.56
C THR A 125 -3.75 2.37 -3.17
N ASN A 126 -2.89 1.52 -2.58
CA ASN A 126 -1.58 1.26 -3.18
C ASN A 126 -1.62 0.49 -4.51
N GLY A 127 -2.70 -0.23 -4.79
CA GLY A 127 -2.79 -1.06 -6.01
C GLY A 127 -4.04 -0.82 -6.83
N ALA A 128 -4.97 0.03 -6.37
CA ALA A 128 -6.28 0.19 -7.00
C ALA A 128 -6.79 1.64 -6.97
N TRP A 129 -7.65 1.93 -7.94
CA TRP A 129 -8.50 3.11 -7.96
C TRP A 129 -9.69 2.85 -7.03
N ALA A 130 -10.09 3.84 -6.22
CA ALA A 130 -11.06 3.65 -5.12
C ALA A 130 -12.47 3.24 -5.51
N VAL A 131 -12.78 3.18 -6.81
CA VAL A 131 -14.08 2.73 -7.33
C VAL A 131 -14.26 1.22 -7.37
N GLN A 132 -13.24 0.45 -7.01
CA GLN A 132 -13.37 -1.00 -6.93
C GLN A 132 -14.16 -1.39 -5.69
N GLU A 133 -15.05 -2.38 -5.84
CA GLU A 133 -15.80 -2.93 -4.70
C GLU A 133 -14.85 -3.55 -3.68
N VAL A 134 -15.16 -3.28 -2.40
CA VAL A 134 -14.44 -3.89 -1.28
C VAL A 134 -15.13 -5.18 -0.92
N TYR A 135 -14.45 -6.29 -1.10
CA TYR A 135 -14.97 -7.57 -0.65
C TYR A 135 -14.73 -7.74 0.85
N PRO A 136 -15.75 -8.17 1.61
CA PRO A 136 -15.59 -8.44 3.03
C PRO A 136 -14.47 -9.45 3.25
N THR A 137 -13.49 -9.08 4.05
CA THR A 137 -12.44 -10.01 4.51
C THR A 137 -12.81 -10.62 5.86
N GLY A 138 -14.07 -10.43 6.30
CA GLY A 138 -14.59 -10.88 7.59
C GLY A 138 -14.34 -12.37 7.85
N LEU A 139 -14.33 -12.75 9.12
CA LEU A 139 -14.36 -14.13 9.55
C LEU A 139 -15.66 -14.76 9.07
N ALA A 140 -15.62 -16.01 8.60
CA ALA A 140 -16.79 -16.71 8.09
C ALA A 140 -17.93 -16.66 9.13
N GLY A 141 -19.08 -16.09 8.73
CA GLY A 141 -20.28 -16.00 9.58
C GLY A 141 -20.62 -14.58 10.05
N GLU A 142 -19.78 -13.59 9.88
CA GLU A 142 -20.13 -12.19 10.13
C GLU A 142 -20.49 -11.49 8.81
N GLU A 143 -21.75 -11.12 8.63
CA GLU A 143 -22.11 -10.12 7.61
C GLU A 143 -21.93 -8.74 8.23
N PRO A 144 -20.85 -8.02 7.88
CA PRO A 144 -20.61 -6.71 8.47
C PRO A 144 -21.63 -5.70 7.97
N GLU A 145 -22.17 -4.90 8.89
CA GLU A 145 -22.92 -3.70 8.52
C GLU A 145 -22.03 -2.81 7.63
N THR A 146 -22.58 -2.36 6.52
CA THR A 146 -21.81 -1.69 5.46
C THR A 146 -22.09 -0.21 5.38
N ASP A 147 -23.01 0.32 6.19
CA ASP A 147 -23.50 1.71 6.10
C ASP A 147 -23.89 2.08 4.63
N GLY A 148 -24.25 1.09 3.81
CA GLY A 148 -24.52 1.26 2.38
C GLY A 148 -23.28 1.37 1.48
N CYS A 149 -22.06 1.40 2.05
CA CYS A 149 -20.83 1.57 1.30
C CYS A 149 -20.44 0.27 0.55
N LYS A 150 -19.99 0.42 -0.70
CA LYS A 150 -19.54 -0.69 -1.56
C LYS A 150 -18.08 -0.54 -2.00
N THR A 151 -17.62 0.68 -2.15
CA THR A 151 -16.28 1.01 -2.66
C THR A 151 -15.46 1.76 -1.61
N TYR A 152 -14.14 1.81 -1.78
CA TYR A 152 -13.29 2.66 -0.93
C TYR A 152 -13.68 4.13 -1.00
N TRP A 153 -14.17 4.59 -2.14
CA TRP A 153 -14.72 5.93 -2.31
C TRP A 153 -15.90 6.18 -1.37
N ASP A 154 -16.86 5.23 -1.32
CA ASP A 154 -18.03 5.36 -0.47
C ASP A 154 -17.65 5.45 1.02
N PHE A 155 -16.72 4.60 1.47
CA PHE A 155 -16.24 4.62 2.86
C PHE A 155 -15.55 5.93 3.23
N VAL A 156 -14.74 6.46 2.32
CA VAL A 156 -14.06 7.76 2.57
C VAL A 156 -15.08 8.89 2.65
N ASN A 157 -16.03 8.95 1.71
CA ASN A 157 -17.10 9.95 1.72
C ASN A 157 -17.96 9.84 2.97
N TYR A 158 -18.35 8.63 3.36
CA TYR A 158 -19.08 8.40 4.62
C TYR A 158 -18.32 8.98 5.83
N CYS A 159 -17.01 8.73 5.94
CA CYS A 159 -16.21 9.30 7.01
C CYS A 159 -16.10 10.84 6.92
N PHE A 160 -15.97 11.39 5.73
CA PHE A 160 -15.92 12.84 5.52
C PHE A 160 -17.22 13.52 5.94
N GLU A 161 -18.37 12.97 5.54
CA GLU A 161 -19.69 13.45 5.91
C GLU A 161 -19.92 13.35 7.43
N LYS A 162 -19.55 12.22 8.04
CA LYS A 162 -19.67 12.00 9.48
C LYS A 162 -18.91 13.04 10.31
N GLU A 163 -17.73 13.43 9.87
CA GLU A 163 -16.88 14.42 10.54
C GLU A 163 -17.15 15.85 10.04
N ASN A 164 -18.12 16.05 9.15
CA ASN A 164 -18.39 17.34 8.49
C ASN A 164 -17.14 17.95 7.85
N PHE A 165 -16.28 17.11 7.26
CA PHE A 165 -15.03 17.55 6.67
C PHE A 165 -15.26 18.00 5.22
N ASP A 166 -14.97 19.28 4.96
CA ASP A 166 -14.92 19.78 3.58
C ASP A 166 -13.66 19.27 2.88
N SER A 167 -13.82 18.24 2.07
CA SER A 167 -12.72 17.65 1.33
C SER A 167 -12.06 18.60 0.33
N LEU A 168 -12.76 19.65 -0.12
CA LEU A 168 -12.18 20.68 -1.00
C LEU A 168 -11.21 21.61 -0.25
N SER A 169 -11.22 21.59 1.09
CA SER A 169 -10.22 22.28 1.90
C SER A 169 -8.85 21.60 1.88
N ILE A 170 -8.75 20.37 1.35
CA ILE A 170 -7.46 19.69 1.17
C ILE A 170 -6.58 20.53 0.23
N PRO A 171 -5.37 20.94 0.64
CA PRO A 171 -4.49 21.73 -0.21
C PRO A 171 -4.18 21.01 -1.53
N GLU A 172 -4.20 21.72 -2.63
CA GLU A 172 -3.79 21.18 -3.93
C GLU A 172 -2.34 20.70 -3.88
N ASN A 173 -2.01 19.74 -4.75
CA ASN A 173 -0.69 19.10 -4.82
C ASN A 173 -0.24 18.44 -3.50
N THR A 174 -1.19 18.07 -2.66
CA THR A 174 -0.91 17.38 -1.39
C THR A 174 -1.61 16.03 -1.37
N THR A 175 -0.86 14.98 -1.02
CA THR A 175 -1.41 13.66 -0.74
C THR A 175 -1.65 13.52 0.75
N LEU A 176 -2.91 13.38 1.16
CA LEU A 176 -3.26 12.93 2.50
C LEU A 176 -3.26 11.40 2.56
N MET A 177 -2.75 10.86 3.65
CA MET A 177 -2.67 9.42 3.88
C MET A 177 -3.46 9.05 5.12
N PHE A 178 -4.36 8.08 4.97
CA PHE A 178 -5.22 7.58 6.03
C PHE A 178 -5.14 6.07 6.14
N GLU A 179 -5.42 5.53 7.32
CA GLU A 179 -5.78 4.13 7.48
C GLU A 179 -7.29 4.03 7.65
N LEU A 180 -7.95 3.35 6.73
CA LEU A 180 -9.37 3.05 6.80
C LEU A 180 -9.57 1.76 7.58
N VAL A 181 -10.34 1.85 8.64
CA VAL A 181 -10.77 0.71 9.47
C VAL A 181 -12.28 0.59 9.48
N GLY A 182 -12.78 -0.58 9.82
CA GLY A 182 -14.20 -0.82 9.98
C GLY A 182 -14.57 -2.28 9.78
N PRO A 183 -15.82 -2.66 10.05
CA PRO A 183 -16.26 -4.06 9.97
C PRO A 183 -16.02 -4.66 8.58
N LYS A 184 -16.36 -3.95 7.52
CA LYS A 184 -16.23 -4.44 6.13
C LYS A 184 -14.79 -4.41 5.60
N THR A 185 -13.95 -3.54 6.15
CA THR A 185 -12.55 -3.39 5.73
C THR A 185 -11.57 -4.06 6.70
N ARG A 186 -12.09 -4.92 7.59
CA ARG A 186 -11.34 -5.62 8.62
C ARG A 186 -10.23 -6.49 8.03
N VAL A 187 -9.01 -6.28 8.51
CA VAL A 187 -7.86 -7.15 8.22
C VAL A 187 -7.76 -8.25 9.29
N ILE A 188 -7.36 -7.92 10.51
CA ILE A 188 -7.33 -8.84 11.66
C ILE A 188 -8.10 -8.24 12.84
N ILE A 189 -7.74 -7.00 13.23
CA ILE A 189 -8.30 -6.34 14.40
C ILE A 189 -9.76 -5.96 14.13
N HIS A 190 -10.62 -6.17 15.12
CA HIS A 190 -12.01 -5.77 15.04
C HIS A 190 -12.16 -4.29 15.40
N TYR A 191 -12.64 -3.51 14.44
CA TYR A 191 -13.07 -2.13 14.66
C TYR A 191 -14.61 -2.09 14.51
N PRO A 192 -15.35 -1.68 15.55
CA PRO A 192 -16.81 -1.75 15.54
C PRO A 192 -17.46 -0.73 14.59
N GLU A 193 -16.73 0.30 14.19
CA GLU A 193 -17.23 1.36 13.31
C GLU A 193 -16.24 1.68 12.20
N THR A 194 -16.79 2.17 11.08
CA THR A 194 -15.98 2.67 9.97
C THR A 194 -15.37 4.02 10.34
N LYS A 195 -14.05 4.13 10.26
CA LYS A 195 -13.28 5.31 10.65
C LYS A 195 -12.02 5.47 9.81
N LEU A 196 -11.61 6.72 9.61
CA LEU A 196 -10.31 7.10 9.06
C LEU A 196 -9.38 7.55 10.19
N TRP A 197 -8.15 7.03 10.18
CA TRP A 197 -7.06 7.53 10.99
C TRP A 197 -6.11 8.34 10.12
N PHE A 198 -5.85 9.59 10.48
CA PHE A 198 -4.91 10.43 9.73
C PHE A 198 -3.47 10.01 10.03
N LEU A 199 -2.77 9.54 9.01
CA LEU A 199 -1.41 9.03 9.13
C LEU A 199 -0.35 10.08 8.75
N GLY A 200 -0.68 11.04 7.90
CA GLY A 200 0.24 12.08 7.47
C GLY A 200 -0.13 12.69 6.11
N ALA A 201 0.70 13.63 5.68
CA ALA A 201 0.55 14.31 4.40
C ALA A 201 1.90 14.48 3.70
N ARG A 202 1.87 14.56 2.37
CA ARG A 202 3.06 14.77 1.55
C ARG A 202 2.79 15.82 0.48
N ASP A 203 3.72 16.74 0.33
CA ASP A 203 3.74 17.68 -0.78
C ASP A 203 4.18 16.95 -2.06
N ASN A 204 3.34 16.94 -3.08
CA ASN A 204 3.61 16.24 -4.32
C ASN A 204 4.66 16.96 -5.20
N LEU A 205 4.81 18.27 -5.06
CA LEU A 205 5.78 19.05 -5.85
C LEU A 205 7.20 18.94 -5.30
N THR A 206 7.35 19.11 -3.98
CA THR A 206 8.66 18.98 -3.32
C THR A 206 8.98 17.54 -2.94
N MET A 207 7.97 16.65 -2.97
CA MET A 207 8.04 15.24 -2.55
C MET A 207 8.35 15.07 -1.07
N LYS A 208 8.31 16.13 -0.29
CA LYS A 208 8.60 16.12 1.15
C LYS A 208 7.35 15.79 1.95
N GLU A 209 7.56 15.06 3.01
CA GLU A 209 6.50 14.78 3.98
C GLU A 209 6.38 15.92 4.98
N TYR A 210 5.14 16.24 5.39
CA TYR A 210 4.85 17.24 6.39
C TYR A 210 4.91 16.63 7.81
N ASP A 211 5.27 17.44 8.79
CA ASP A 211 4.97 17.11 10.19
C ASP A 211 3.48 16.87 10.35
N ARG A 212 3.09 15.69 10.76
CA ARG A 212 1.70 15.24 10.80
C ARG A 212 0.83 16.08 11.74
N VAL A 213 1.36 16.40 12.93
CA VAL A 213 0.61 17.12 13.96
C VAL A 213 0.42 18.59 13.56
N ALA A 214 1.48 19.21 13.07
CA ALA A 214 1.42 20.59 12.57
C ALA A 214 0.46 20.69 11.38
N PHE A 215 0.62 19.80 10.38
CA PHE A 215 -0.23 19.79 9.19
C PHE A 215 -1.72 19.59 9.54
N LYS A 216 -2.03 18.62 10.43
CA LYS A 216 -3.40 18.39 10.91
C LYS A 216 -4.01 19.66 11.50
N LYS A 217 -3.25 20.36 12.35
CA LYS A 217 -3.71 21.59 13.02
C LYS A 217 -3.91 22.73 12.02
N GLU A 218 -2.96 22.96 11.14
CA GLU A 218 -2.98 24.07 10.16
C GLU A 218 -4.11 23.92 9.13
N ASN A 219 -4.46 22.69 8.77
CA ASN A 219 -5.48 22.41 7.76
C ASN A 219 -6.80 21.92 8.37
N ASN A 220 -6.99 22.01 9.68
CA ASN A 220 -8.22 21.64 10.39
C ASN A 220 -8.69 20.21 10.04
N ILE A 221 -7.76 19.25 9.92
CA ILE A 221 -8.09 17.85 9.63
C ILE A 221 -8.78 17.25 10.87
N PRO A 222 -10.07 16.85 10.79
CA PRO A 222 -10.82 16.43 11.98
C PRO A 222 -10.44 15.00 12.46
N PHE A 223 -9.88 14.18 11.57
CA PHE A 223 -9.58 12.78 11.85
C PHE A 223 -8.49 12.61 12.88
N ASP A 224 -8.67 11.64 13.77
CA ASP A 224 -7.68 11.31 14.79
C ASP A 224 -6.38 10.80 14.17
N ILE A 225 -5.27 11.08 14.84
CA ILE A 225 -3.99 10.44 14.59
C ILE A 225 -3.88 9.17 15.47
N PRO A 226 -3.16 8.14 15.01
CA PRO A 226 -2.92 6.97 15.85
C PRO A 226 -2.30 7.35 17.21
N PRO A 227 -2.72 6.72 18.32
CA PRO A 227 -2.12 6.94 19.64
C PRO A 227 -0.60 6.76 19.62
N THR A 228 0.10 7.54 20.42
CA THR A 228 1.55 7.49 20.59
C THR A 228 1.93 6.98 21.96
N PHE A 229 3.13 6.39 22.06
CA PHE A 229 3.67 5.76 23.26
C PHE A 229 4.99 6.41 23.62
N ASN A 230 5.23 6.61 24.91
CA ASN A 230 6.50 7.16 25.41
C ASN A 230 7.55 6.04 25.53
N ILE A 231 8.12 5.67 24.40
CA ILE A 231 9.12 4.59 24.27
C ILE A 231 10.31 5.16 23.51
N ASN A 232 11.51 5.03 24.09
CA ASN A 232 12.71 5.69 23.59
C ASN A 232 13.84 4.73 23.19
N ASN A 233 13.62 3.43 23.25
CA ASN A 233 14.59 2.40 22.89
C ASN A 233 13.90 1.06 22.59
N VAL A 234 14.68 0.10 22.10
CA VAL A 234 14.18 -1.22 21.68
C VAL A 234 13.74 -2.06 22.89
N GLU A 235 14.47 -1.99 23.99
CA GLU A 235 14.19 -2.78 25.20
C GLU A 235 12.85 -2.41 25.82
N ASP A 236 12.56 -1.10 25.93
CA ASP A 236 11.28 -0.61 26.43
C ASP A 236 10.14 -0.95 25.45
N LEU A 237 10.44 -0.93 24.15
CA LEU A 237 9.48 -1.33 23.11
C LEU A 237 9.09 -2.81 23.26
N GLU A 238 10.06 -3.70 23.35
CA GLU A 238 9.82 -5.13 23.50
C GLU A 238 9.02 -5.45 24.78
N LYS A 239 9.35 -4.77 25.87
CA LYS A 239 8.61 -4.88 27.12
C LYS A 239 7.16 -4.43 26.99
N GLU A 240 6.91 -3.28 26.37
CA GLU A 240 5.56 -2.77 26.14
C GLU A 240 4.76 -3.74 25.26
N LEU A 241 5.31 -4.13 24.10
CA LEU A 241 4.63 -5.01 23.16
C LEU A 241 4.33 -6.41 23.74
N SER A 242 5.16 -6.89 24.67
CA SER A 242 4.93 -8.19 25.32
C SER A 242 3.69 -8.22 26.22
N THR A 243 3.16 -7.04 26.59
CA THR A 243 1.94 -6.91 27.39
C THR A 243 0.65 -6.86 26.56
N TRP A 244 0.76 -6.75 25.24
CA TRP A 244 -0.40 -6.60 24.35
C TRP A 244 -1.03 -7.95 23.99
N GLU A 245 -2.34 -8.06 24.14
CA GLU A 245 -3.11 -9.31 24.05
C GLU A 245 -3.68 -9.61 22.65
N GLY A 246 -3.12 -9.06 21.55
CA GLY A 246 -3.60 -9.33 20.20
C GLY A 246 -4.77 -8.46 19.74
N ASP A 247 -5.18 -7.48 20.53
CA ASP A 247 -6.13 -6.42 20.20
C ASP A 247 -5.49 -5.27 19.40
N ARG A 248 -4.19 -5.36 19.14
CA ARG A 248 -3.37 -4.35 18.44
C ARG A 248 -2.37 -5.02 17.50
N GLU A 249 -2.18 -4.41 16.34
CA GLU A 249 -1.25 -4.96 15.34
C GLU A 249 0.22 -4.83 15.80
N GLY A 250 0.56 -3.68 16.36
CA GLY A 250 1.93 -3.33 16.72
C GLY A 250 2.14 -1.83 16.67
N VAL A 251 3.35 -1.40 16.37
CA VAL A 251 3.73 0.02 16.29
C VAL A 251 4.48 0.36 15.01
N VAL A 252 4.43 1.64 14.65
CA VAL A 252 5.33 2.26 13.69
C VAL A 252 6.19 3.28 14.45
N ILE A 253 7.49 3.20 14.28
CA ILE A 253 8.46 4.14 14.80
C ILE A 253 8.89 5.05 13.66
N CYS A 254 8.75 6.36 13.83
CA CYS A 254 9.09 7.36 12.83
C CYS A 254 9.91 8.48 13.46
N ASP A 255 11.10 8.74 12.95
CA ASP A 255 11.93 9.86 13.39
C ASP A 255 11.64 11.15 12.62
N LYS A 256 12.29 12.25 13.03
CA LYS A 256 12.11 13.57 12.40
C LYS A 256 12.57 13.66 10.95
N ASP A 257 13.40 12.72 10.50
CA ASP A 257 13.81 12.60 9.10
C ASP A 257 12.85 11.71 8.29
N PHE A 258 11.72 11.32 8.90
CA PHE A 258 10.69 10.43 8.33
C PHE A 258 11.20 9.03 8.00
N ARG A 259 12.32 8.59 8.64
CA ARG A 259 12.75 7.19 8.59
C ARG A 259 11.80 6.36 9.43
N ARG A 260 11.35 5.23 8.90
CA ARG A 260 10.32 4.41 9.53
C ARG A 260 10.70 2.96 9.61
N ILE A 261 10.40 2.38 10.76
CA ILE A 261 10.37 0.95 10.97
C ILE A 261 9.02 0.55 11.59
N LYS A 262 8.65 -0.71 11.44
CA LYS A 262 7.44 -1.26 12.09
C LYS A 262 7.83 -2.44 12.96
N VAL A 263 7.05 -2.65 14.03
CA VAL A 263 7.14 -3.84 14.87
C VAL A 263 5.73 -4.34 15.11
N LYS A 264 5.50 -5.62 14.84
CA LYS A 264 4.20 -6.27 15.08
C LYS A 264 4.28 -7.15 16.32
N THR A 265 3.20 -7.21 17.08
CA THR A 265 3.11 -8.11 18.24
C THR A 265 3.11 -9.56 17.80
N ASP A 266 3.62 -10.45 18.65
CA ASP A 266 3.57 -11.89 18.39
C ASP A 266 2.13 -12.41 18.44
N ALA A 267 1.31 -11.83 19.31
CA ALA A 267 -0.11 -12.15 19.38
C ALA A 267 -0.84 -11.82 18.05
N TYR A 268 -0.59 -10.66 17.45
CA TYR A 268 -1.14 -10.32 16.14
C TYR A 268 -0.65 -11.27 15.05
N LYS A 269 0.66 -11.59 15.03
CA LYS A 269 1.22 -12.54 14.07
C LYS A 269 0.58 -13.93 14.18
N GLN A 270 0.32 -14.38 15.43
CA GLN A 270 -0.39 -15.62 15.70
C GLN A 270 -1.86 -15.57 15.24
N LEU A 271 -2.57 -14.48 15.52
CA LEU A 271 -3.94 -14.28 15.05
C LEU A 271 -4.03 -14.28 13.52
N LYS A 272 -3.10 -13.59 12.86
CA LYS A 272 -3.00 -13.59 11.40
C LYS A 272 -2.75 -14.98 10.85
N PHE A 273 -1.91 -15.75 11.51
CA PHE A 273 -1.65 -17.14 11.19
C PHE A 273 -2.89 -18.03 11.40
N ILE A 274 -3.60 -17.85 12.50
CA ILE A 274 -4.85 -18.59 12.83
C ILE A 274 -5.95 -18.21 11.80
N LYS A 275 -6.10 -16.95 11.43
CA LYS A 275 -7.03 -16.52 10.38
C LYS A 275 -6.80 -17.28 9.07
N GLY A 276 -5.56 -17.63 8.78
CA GLY A 276 -5.18 -18.50 7.67
C GLY A 276 -5.53 -19.98 7.87
N GLU A 277 -6.44 -20.36 8.79
CA GLU A 277 -6.90 -21.72 9.10
C GLU A 277 -5.89 -22.63 9.87
N GLY A 278 -4.91 -22.03 10.58
CA GLY A 278 -4.13 -22.75 11.62
C GLY A 278 -3.12 -23.82 11.15
N ASN A 279 -3.14 -24.17 9.89
CA ASN A 279 -2.25 -25.21 9.33
C ASN A 279 -1.40 -24.60 8.24
N PHE A 280 -0.27 -24.01 8.40
CA PHE A 280 0.62 -23.62 7.27
C PHE A 280 0.09 -24.03 5.88
N SER A 281 -1.22 -23.81 5.66
CA SER A 281 -1.88 -24.23 4.44
C SER A 281 -1.30 -23.42 3.28
N GLU A 282 -1.14 -24.04 2.14
CA GLU A 282 -0.67 -23.32 0.94
C GLU A 282 -1.55 -22.12 0.64
N LYS A 283 -2.85 -22.16 0.98
CA LYS A 283 -3.79 -21.06 0.85
C LYS A 283 -3.42 -19.90 1.78
N ALA A 284 -3.20 -20.14 3.08
CA ALA A 284 -2.84 -19.10 4.04
C ALA A 284 -1.50 -18.43 3.68
N ILE A 285 -0.53 -19.23 3.21
CA ILE A 285 0.74 -18.73 2.72
C ILE A 285 0.53 -17.92 1.44
N LEU A 286 -0.28 -18.40 0.51
CA LEU A 286 -0.60 -17.70 -0.73
C LEU A 286 -1.30 -16.35 -0.41
N ASP A 287 -2.27 -16.36 0.49
CA ASP A 287 -2.96 -15.14 0.92
C ASP A 287 -1.97 -14.15 1.54
N SER A 288 -1.05 -14.59 2.42
CA SER A 288 -0.02 -13.71 2.99
C SER A 288 0.93 -13.14 1.93
N ILE A 289 1.23 -13.91 0.89
CA ILE A 289 2.03 -13.46 -0.24
C ILE A 289 1.28 -12.41 -1.06
N LEU A 290 0.01 -12.66 -1.38
CA LEU A 290 -0.83 -11.74 -2.15
C LEU A 290 -1.09 -10.41 -1.41
N GLU A 291 -1.20 -10.48 -0.08
CA GLU A 291 -1.35 -9.31 0.79
C GLU A 291 -0.02 -8.59 1.06
N GLY A 292 1.12 -9.15 0.65
CA GLY A 292 2.45 -8.59 0.88
C GLY A 292 2.88 -8.62 2.35
N THR A 293 2.42 -9.61 3.10
CA THR A 293 2.70 -9.82 4.52
C THR A 293 3.48 -11.10 4.81
N ASP A 294 3.99 -11.72 3.76
CA ASP A 294 4.79 -12.94 3.86
C ASP A 294 6.14 -12.75 4.55
N ASP A 295 6.70 -11.54 4.49
CA ASP A 295 7.88 -11.16 5.27
C ASP A 295 7.57 -11.17 6.78
N ASP A 296 6.37 -10.79 7.20
CA ASP A 296 5.92 -10.89 8.59
C ASP A 296 5.76 -12.37 9.00
N ALA A 297 5.23 -13.20 8.09
CA ALA A 297 5.12 -14.64 8.32
C ALA A 297 6.49 -15.32 8.47
N VAL A 298 7.48 -14.94 7.65
CA VAL A 298 8.87 -15.44 7.78
C VAL A 298 9.51 -14.93 9.07
N ALA A 299 9.30 -13.67 9.44
CA ALA A 299 9.83 -13.12 10.68
C ALA A 299 9.26 -13.84 11.92
N ALA A 300 7.94 -14.15 11.90
CA ALA A 300 7.28 -14.90 12.97
C ALA A 300 7.66 -16.39 12.98
N PHE A 301 7.81 -16.97 11.80
CA PHE A 301 8.02 -18.40 11.59
C PHE A 301 9.10 -18.63 10.53
N PRO A 302 10.41 -18.56 10.90
CA PRO A 302 11.52 -18.72 9.96
C PRO A 302 11.46 -20.05 9.16
N VAL A 303 10.85 -21.09 9.74
CA VAL A 303 10.61 -22.39 9.10
C VAL A 303 9.76 -22.30 7.83
N LEU A 304 8.97 -21.23 7.66
CA LEU A 304 8.15 -21.03 6.47
C LEU A 304 8.91 -20.47 5.27
N LYS A 305 10.15 -20.00 5.44
CA LYS A 305 10.91 -19.34 4.38
C LYS A 305 10.98 -20.17 3.10
N ASP A 306 11.35 -21.44 3.22
CA ASP A 306 11.49 -22.33 2.07
C ASP A 306 10.13 -22.65 1.43
N LYS A 307 9.11 -22.88 2.24
CA LYS A 307 7.74 -23.13 1.77
C LYS A 307 7.13 -21.90 1.08
N ILE A 308 7.36 -20.71 1.61
CA ILE A 308 6.94 -19.45 0.98
C ILE A 308 7.62 -19.28 -0.38
N ASN A 309 8.94 -19.50 -0.46
CA ASN A 309 9.67 -19.43 -1.73
C ASN A 309 9.17 -20.47 -2.74
N GLU A 310 8.87 -21.69 -2.30
CA GLU A 310 8.27 -22.72 -3.15
C GLU A 310 6.93 -22.28 -3.73
N ILE A 311 6.04 -21.70 -2.90
CA ILE A 311 4.72 -21.23 -3.33
C ILE A 311 4.86 -20.01 -4.27
N LYS A 312 5.75 -19.05 -3.97
CA LYS A 312 6.07 -17.95 -4.88
C LYS A 312 6.46 -18.47 -6.26
N ASN A 313 7.38 -19.43 -6.32
CA ASN A 313 7.81 -20.02 -7.58
C ASN A 313 6.65 -20.74 -8.30
N LYS A 314 5.79 -21.48 -7.58
CA LYS A 314 4.58 -22.10 -8.17
C LYS A 314 3.65 -21.05 -8.79
N VAL A 315 3.42 -19.92 -8.11
CA VAL A 315 2.58 -18.83 -8.61
C VAL A 315 3.18 -18.22 -9.88
N ILE A 316 4.47 -17.86 -9.84
CA ILE A 316 5.18 -17.29 -10.99
C ILE A 316 5.11 -18.24 -12.20
N ASN A 317 5.43 -19.52 -12.00
CA ASN A 317 5.40 -20.51 -13.07
C ASN A 317 3.99 -20.66 -13.66
N ARG A 318 2.95 -20.65 -12.82
CA ARG A 318 1.55 -20.73 -13.28
C ARG A 318 1.12 -19.47 -14.03
N LEU A 319 1.53 -18.28 -13.60
CA LEU A 319 1.26 -17.04 -14.30
C LEU A 319 1.96 -17.01 -15.66
N ASN A 320 3.23 -17.38 -15.71
CA ASN A 320 4.00 -17.47 -16.96
C ASN A 320 3.36 -18.46 -17.95
N SER A 321 2.96 -19.64 -17.47
CA SER A 321 2.26 -20.63 -18.30
C SER A 321 0.94 -20.11 -18.86
N LYS A 322 0.14 -19.38 -18.06
CA LYS A 322 -1.10 -18.76 -18.53
C LYS A 322 -0.85 -17.63 -19.53
N LEU A 323 0.21 -16.85 -19.31
CA LEU A 323 0.60 -15.77 -20.21
C LEU A 323 1.02 -16.32 -21.57
N GLU A 324 1.81 -17.40 -21.60
CA GLU A 324 2.20 -18.07 -22.85
C GLU A 324 0.98 -18.64 -23.58
N MET A 325 0.07 -19.29 -22.83
CA MET A 325 -1.19 -19.78 -23.42
C MET A 325 -2.01 -18.64 -24.03
N TRP A 326 -2.11 -17.50 -23.32
CA TRP A 326 -2.85 -16.33 -23.81
C TRP A 326 -2.20 -15.73 -25.07
N LYS A 327 -0.86 -15.61 -25.10
CA LYS A 327 -0.12 -15.16 -26.32
C LYS A 327 -0.40 -16.10 -27.50
N THR A 328 -0.32 -17.42 -27.29
CA THR A 328 -0.64 -18.41 -28.32
C THR A 328 -2.07 -18.29 -28.82
N CYS A 329 -3.04 -18.01 -27.94
CA CYS A 329 -4.44 -17.78 -28.34
C CYS A 329 -4.59 -16.51 -29.17
N GLN A 330 -3.89 -15.42 -28.80
CA GLN A 330 -3.89 -14.18 -29.58
C GLN A 330 -3.25 -14.36 -30.97
N GLU A 331 -2.13 -15.07 -31.07
CA GLU A 331 -1.48 -15.39 -32.33
C GLU A 331 -2.44 -16.14 -33.25
N LYS A 332 -3.09 -17.21 -32.75
CA LYS A 332 -4.11 -17.96 -33.50
C LYS A 332 -5.31 -17.12 -33.89
N GLN A 333 -5.77 -16.23 -33.03
CA GLN A 333 -6.85 -15.31 -33.34
C GLN A 333 -6.46 -14.37 -34.48
N ASN A 334 -5.27 -13.80 -34.45
CA ASN A 334 -4.76 -12.93 -35.51
C ASN A 334 -4.59 -13.68 -36.84
N GLU A 335 -4.11 -14.92 -36.82
CA GLU A 335 -4.04 -15.77 -38.00
C GLU A 335 -5.42 -16.04 -38.60
N LEU A 336 -6.42 -16.31 -37.75
CA LEU A 336 -7.80 -16.52 -38.21
C LEU A 336 -8.41 -15.27 -38.82
N VAL A 337 -8.18 -14.10 -38.21
CA VAL A 337 -8.65 -12.82 -38.74
C VAL A 337 -8.03 -12.53 -40.11
N SER A 338 -6.71 -12.70 -40.25
CA SER A 338 -6.01 -12.50 -41.50
C SER A 338 -6.51 -13.42 -42.64
N THR A 339 -6.86 -14.67 -42.29
CA THR A 339 -7.41 -15.61 -43.32
C THR A 339 -8.86 -15.32 -43.71
N VAL A 340 -9.60 -14.55 -42.89
CA VAL A 340 -10.98 -14.11 -43.24
C VAL A 340 -10.96 -12.88 -44.15
N ASP A 341 -10.00 -11.96 -43.94
CA ASP A 341 -9.85 -10.75 -44.74
C ASP A 341 -9.28 -11.04 -46.14
N GLU A 342 -8.68 -12.22 -46.37
CA GLU A 342 -8.21 -12.67 -47.70
C GLU A 342 -9.29 -13.40 -48.53
N ARG A 343 -10.51 -13.55 -48.06
CA ARG A 343 -11.65 -14.15 -48.80
C ARG A 343 -12.72 -13.14 -49.09
#